data_11ade9a320a01f2f8c24553b6232c7ef
#
_entry.id   11ade9a320a01f2f8c24553b6232c7ef
#
_cell.length_a   1.000
_cell.length_b   1.000
_cell.length_c   1.000
_cell.angle_alpha   90.00
_cell.angle_beta   90.00
_cell.angle_gamma   90.00
#
_symmetry.space_group_name_H-M   'P 1'
#
loop_
_entity.id
_entity.type
_entity.pdbx_description
1 polymer ?
#
loop_
_entity_poly.entity_id
_entity_poly.type
_entity_poly.pdbx_seq_one_letter_code
_entity_poly.pdbx_strand_id
1 'polypeptide(L)'
;MLNLLFIPEIILSIGVMIIILFDLFFQKQKAISFTLVQFLLLIAAYYSLNNKFSSSYSAYALDEFTNIFKFILLVGSLTIFHYTYKHLKFLKILKIEYFTISLLGLIGTMIMISANSLLMLYLGIELLSLSLYAVIGFNKKSSLSSEAAIKYYVLGAMSSGILLFGISLIYGFTGSIAYDDIASQLINVDMNSVDYIAIIFGIIFITASLCFKFGAAPFHMWVPDIYQGSLISTTILLSTLPKIAVFIVFLKLYFIPFILLKEVWSDILIFVGMLSIIIGSLFALTQENIKRLLAYSAISNIGFIILSLGLISVDGIHASLYYTVVYSLTALASFGIITHITSNSNGIEKITDIAGLAKTHPYFALLILITMLSSAGIPPLIGFHAKLMVIKALISSSYIILSIIVVMMTVVSAYYYLKIIKTIYFDNREDLISTYSDGSVVLSINVLSLIVLGIFPYLLFNLTAHLMEIFSVISI
;
A
#
# COMPACT_ATOMS: atom_id res chain seq x y z
N MET A 1 32.45 -0.57 -4.88
CA MET A 1 31.37 -1.56 -4.72
C MET A 1 30.15 -0.98 -4.00
N LEU A 2 30.30 -0.20 -2.92
CA LEU A 2 29.14 0.44 -2.23
C LEU A 2 28.20 1.23 -3.14
N ASN A 3 28.71 1.87 -4.20
CA ASN A 3 27.92 2.71 -5.11
C ASN A 3 26.95 1.93 -6.01
N LEU A 4 27.04 0.61 -6.10
CA LEU A 4 26.17 -0.22 -6.96
C LEU A 4 24.90 -0.69 -6.23
N LEU A 5 24.86 -0.61 -4.89
CA LEU A 5 23.76 -1.08 -4.07
C LEU A 5 22.55 -0.16 -4.10
N PHE A 6 22.78 1.15 -4.16
CA PHE A 6 21.75 2.18 -4.04
C PHE A 6 21.45 2.88 -5.38
N ILE A 7 21.75 2.24 -6.53
CA ILE A 7 21.62 2.91 -7.82
C ILE A 7 20.25 3.53 -8.04
N PRO A 8 19.12 2.82 -7.88
CA PRO A 8 17.81 3.42 -8.10
C PRO A 8 17.52 4.58 -7.13
N GLU A 9 17.88 4.46 -5.85
CA GLU A 9 17.71 5.50 -4.83
C GLU A 9 18.59 6.72 -5.11
N ILE A 10 19.82 6.51 -5.53
CA ILE A 10 20.77 7.59 -5.91
C ILE A 10 20.25 8.33 -7.14
N ILE A 11 19.79 7.60 -8.17
CA ILE A 11 19.20 8.19 -9.37
C ILE A 11 18.01 9.09 -8.99
N LEU A 12 17.10 8.60 -8.14
CA LEU A 12 15.96 9.37 -7.69
C LEU A 12 16.40 10.58 -6.86
N SER A 13 17.34 10.44 -5.95
CA SER A 13 17.79 11.53 -5.07
C SER A 13 18.47 12.66 -5.86
N ILE A 14 19.38 12.33 -6.77
CA ILE A 14 20.03 13.30 -7.67
C ILE A 14 18.97 13.91 -8.61
N GLY A 15 18.08 13.08 -9.13
CA GLY A 15 17.03 13.53 -10.03
C GLY A 15 16.06 14.52 -9.36
N VAL A 16 15.70 14.33 -8.11
CA VAL A 16 14.88 15.28 -7.33
C VAL A 16 15.59 16.63 -7.26
N MET A 17 16.88 16.66 -6.94
CA MET A 17 17.66 17.91 -6.90
C MET A 17 17.68 18.62 -8.26
N ILE A 18 17.92 17.88 -9.35
CA ILE A 18 17.93 18.42 -10.70
C ILE A 18 16.55 18.98 -11.08
N ILE A 19 15.47 18.27 -10.77
CA ILE A 19 14.10 18.70 -11.09
C ILE A 19 13.73 19.97 -10.32
N ILE A 20 14.10 20.10 -9.05
CA ILE A 20 13.88 21.30 -8.25
C ILE A 20 14.62 22.49 -8.85
N LEU A 21 15.90 22.33 -9.20
CA LEU A 21 16.68 23.39 -9.84
C LEU A 21 16.10 23.77 -11.20
N PHE A 22 15.71 22.79 -12.02
CA PHE A 22 15.10 23.04 -13.32
C PHE A 22 13.79 23.84 -13.18
N ASP A 23 12.92 23.45 -12.24
CA ASP A 23 11.62 24.14 -12.03
C ASP A 23 11.80 25.58 -11.53
N LEU A 24 12.82 25.86 -10.73
CA LEU A 24 13.16 27.21 -10.28
C LEU A 24 13.55 28.14 -11.45
N PHE A 25 14.33 27.65 -12.41
CA PHE A 25 14.75 28.43 -13.57
C PHE A 25 13.69 28.49 -14.68
N PHE A 26 12.87 27.46 -14.83
CA PHE A 26 11.92 27.28 -15.93
C PHE A 26 10.45 27.13 -15.45
N GLN A 27 10.00 27.98 -14.53
CA GLN A 27 8.66 27.91 -13.86
C GLN A 27 7.46 27.79 -14.81
N LYS A 28 7.57 28.30 -16.06
CA LYS A 28 6.49 28.24 -17.07
C LYS A 28 6.41 26.87 -17.76
N GLN A 29 7.42 26.03 -17.65
CA GLN A 29 7.55 24.77 -18.40
C GLN A 29 7.21 23.53 -17.55
N LYS A 30 6.15 23.60 -16.74
CA LYS A 30 5.73 22.51 -15.84
C LYS A 30 5.52 21.15 -16.52
N ALA A 31 5.15 21.17 -17.81
CA ALA A 31 5.01 19.93 -18.59
C ALA A 31 6.37 19.25 -18.80
N ILE A 32 7.42 20.01 -19.05
CA ILE A 32 8.78 19.47 -19.23
C ILE A 32 9.32 18.95 -17.89
N SER A 33 9.14 19.72 -16.79
CA SER A 33 9.51 19.25 -15.45
C SER A 33 8.81 17.93 -15.09
N PHE A 34 7.53 17.77 -15.45
CA PHE A 34 6.81 16.52 -15.24
C PHE A 34 7.33 15.38 -16.13
N THR A 35 7.65 15.62 -17.42
CA THR A 35 8.24 14.58 -18.28
C THR A 35 9.60 14.13 -17.76
N LEU A 36 10.40 15.02 -17.18
CA LEU A 36 11.65 14.66 -16.50
C LEU A 36 11.41 13.75 -15.29
N VAL A 37 10.37 14.00 -14.50
CA VAL A 37 9.95 13.10 -13.40
C VAL A 37 9.63 11.70 -13.91
N GLN A 38 8.85 11.60 -15.00
CA GLN A 38 8.48 10.30 -15.58
C GLN A 38 9.71 9.56 -16.14
N PHE A 39 10.58 10.27 -16.83
CA PHE A 39 11.82 9.71 -17.39
C PHE A 39 12.77 9.21 -16.29
N LEU A 40 12.89 9.95 -15.19
CA LEU A 40 13.67 9.57 -14.03
C LEU A 40 13.17 8.24 -13.42
N LEU A 41 11.85 8.09 -13.28
CA LEU A 41 11.24 6.86 -12.79
C LEU A 41 11.48 5.67 -13.72
N LEU A 42 11.43 5.88 -15.04
CA LEU A 42 11.73 4.84 -16.02
C LEU A 42 13.20 4.38 -15.94
N ILE A 43 14.15 5.31 -15.81
CA ILE A 43 15.55 4.97 -15.62
C ILE A 43 15.75 4.16 -14.34
N ALA A 44 15.19 4.61 -13.22
CA ALA A 44 15.29 3.90 -11.95
C ALA A 44 14.67 2.50 -12.03
N ALA A 45 13.53 2.34 -12.72
CA ALA A 45 12.89 1.05 -12.95
C ALA A 45 13.76 0.11 -13.81
N TYR A 46 14.38 0.62 -14.85
CA TYR A 46 15.30 -0.15 -15.67
C TYR A 46 16.48 -0.69 -14.86
N TYR A 47 17.09 0.17 -14.02
CA TYR A 47 18.22 -0.25 -13.18
C TYR A 47 17.80 -1.22 -12.08
N SER A 48 16.59 -1.12 -11.53
CA SER A 48 16.09 -2.08 -10.52
C SER A 48 15.94 -3.49 -11.08
N LEU A 49 15.53 -3.67 -12.35
CA LEU A 49 15.42 -4.98 -13.00
C LEU A 49 16.77 -5.59 -13.42
N ASN A 50 17.70 -4.76 -13.86
CA ASN A 50 18.96 -5.24 -14.41
C ASN A 50 20.04 -5.45 -13.33
N ASN A 51 19.79 -5.07 -12.10
CA ASN A 51 20.73 -5.24 -11.00
C ASN A 51 20.68 -6.69 -10.48
N LYS A 52 21.61 -7.54 -10.98
CA LYS A 52 21.73 -8.95 -10.60
C LYS A 52 22.67 -9.18 -9.41
N PHE A 53 23.21 -8.12 -8.82
CA PHE A 53 24.08 -8.26 -7.65
C PHE A 53 23.24 -8.55 -6.41
N SER A 54 23.50 -9.67 -5.76
CA SER A 54 23.04 -9.95 -4.41
C SER A 54 24.19 -9.60 -3.44
N SER A 55 23.92 -8.70 -2.51
CA SER A 55 24.86 -8.36 -1.45
C SER A 55 24.07 -7.90 -0.23
N SER A 56 24.36 -8.47 0.90
CA SER A 56 23.87 -8.04 2.19
C SER A 56 25.00 -7.34 2.95
N TYR A 57 24.72 -6.13 3.37
CA TYR A 57 25.50 -5.43 4.39
C TYR A 57 24.66 -5.39 5.66
N SER A 58 25.29 -5.17 6.80
CA SER A 58 24.60 -5.14 8.09
C SER A 58 23.38 -4.21 8.15
N ALA A 59 23.34 -3.15 7.35
CA ALA A 59 22.24 -2.20 7.34
C ALA A 59 21.31 -2.31 6.14
N TYR A 60 21.75 -2.85 4.99
CA TYR A 60 21.03 -2.79 3.72
C TYR A 60 21.26 -4.07 2.90
N ALA A 61 20.19 -4.72 2.51
CA ALA A 61 20.20 -5.90 1.66
C ALA A 61 19.70 -5.59 0.27
N LEU A 62 20.46 -6.02 -0.74
CA LEU A 62 20.08 -6.01 -2.13
C LEU A 62 20.00 -7.46 -2.59
N ASP A 63 18.82 -7.89 -2.97
CA ASP A 63 18.52 -9.20 -3.50
C ASP A 63 17.50 -9.10 -4.64
N GLU A 64 17.29 -10.18 -5.36
CA GLU A 64 16.33 -10.23 -6.46
C GLU A 64 14.90 -9.92 -5.99
N PHE A 65 14.53 -10.39 -4.80
CA PHE A 65 13.23 -10.12 -4.19
C PHE A 65 13.00 -8.61 -3.99
N THR A 66 13.95 -7.92 -3.36
CA THR A 66 13.85 -6.45 -3.15
C THR A 66 13.83 -5.68 -4.46
N ASN A 67 14.61 -6.10 -5.46
CA ASN A 67 14.68 -5.44 -6.76
C ASN A 67 13.36 -5.54 -7.53
N ILE A 68 12.68 -6.69 -7.50
CA ILE A 68 11.35 -6.86 -8.12
C ILE A 68 10.32 -5.94 -7.45
N PHE A 69 10.31 -5.86 -6.11
CA PHE A 69 9.38 -4.97 -5.43
C PHE A 69 9.70 -3.48 -5.63
N LYS A 70 10.97 -3.08 -5.74
CA LYS A 70 11.34 -1.73 -6.16
C LYS A 70 10.82 -1.42 -7.55
N PHE A 71 10.94 -2.35 -8.50
CA PHE A 71 10.37 -2.20 -9.83
C PHE A 71 8.85 -2.01 -9.78
N ILE A 72 8.13 -2.81 -9.01
CA ILE A 72 6.67 -2.69 -8.82
C ILE A 72 6.31 -1.31 -8.26
N LEU A 73 7.04 -0.81 -7.26
CA LEU A 73 6.84 0.53 -6.70
C LEU A 73 7.08 1.64 -7.74
N LEU A 74 8.13 1.53 -8.54
CA LEU A 74 8.49 2.50 -9.56
C LEU A 74 7.46 2.55 -10.70
N VAL A 75 6.98 1.41 -11.18
CA VAL A 75 5.91 1.32 -12.17
C VAL A 75 4.58 1.82 -11.59
N GLY A 76 4.27 1.46 -10.34
CA GLY A 76 3.11 1.99 -9.64
C GLY A 76 3.15 3.51 -9.51
N SER A 77 4.31 4.08 -9.19
CA SER A 77 4.47 5.54 -9.08
C SER A 77 4.33 6.25 -10.42
N LEU A 78 4.78 5.66 -11.54
CA LEU A 78 4.54 6.18 -12.89
C LEU A 78 3.05 6.35 -13.17
N THR A 79 2.24 5.34 -12.86
CA THR A 79 0.79 5.38 -13.07
C THR A 79 0.11 6.41 -12.16
N ILE A 80 0.48 6.45 -10.87
CA ILE A 80 -0.04 7.41 -9.89
C ILE A 80 0.26 8.84 -10.31
N PHE A 81 1.50 9.12 -10.69
CA PHE A 81 1.91 10.47 -11.08
C PHE A 81 1.22 10.93 -12.37
N HIS A 82 0.97 10.00 -13.31
CA HIS A 82 0.18 10.31 -14.50
C HIS A 82 -1.25 10.75 -14.15
N TYR A 83 -1.95 10.02 -13.27
CA TYR A 83 -3.29 10.41 -12.81
C TYR A 83 -3.27 11.73 -12.04
N THR A 84 -2.29 11.88 -11.16
CA THR A 84 -2.11 13.07 -10.32
C THR A 84 -1.87 14.33 -11.15
N TYR A 85 -1.03 14.25 -12.19
CA TYR A 85 -0.72 15.40 -13.03
C TYR A 85 -1.98 15.98 -13.69
N LYS A 86 -2.84 15.12 -14.26
CA LYS A 86 -4.10 15.54 -14.87
C LYS A 86 -5.02 16.19 -13.84
N HIS A 87 -5.15 15.58 -12.67
CA HIS A 87 -6.00 16.08 -11.58
C HIS A 87 -5.53 17.44 -11.03
N LEU A 88 -4.24 17.59 -10.71
CA LEU A 88 -3.70 18.85 -10.20
C LEU A 88 -3.77 19.98 -11.25
N LYS A 89 -3.60 19.65 -12.53
CA LYS A 89 -3.76 20.59 -13.63
C LYS A 89 -5.20 21.11 -13.73
N PHE A 90 -6.18 20.22 -13.62
CA PHE A 90 -7.60 20.58 -13.61
C PHE A 90 -7.94 21.51 -12.43
N LEU A 91 -7.50 21.17 -11.23
CA LEU A 91 -7.70 21.98 -10.03
C LEU A 91 -6.92 23.32 -10.03
N LYS A 92 -6.10 23.57 -11.04
CA LYS A 92 -5.24 24.77 -11.17
C LYS A 92 -4.24 24.93 -9.99
N ILE A 93 -3.89 23.83 -9.33
CA ILE A 93 -2.90 23.79 -8.23
C ILE A 93 -1.66 22.97 -8.60
N LEU A 94 -1.41 22.79 -9.90
CA LEU A 94 -0.26 22.03 -10.39
C LEU A 94 1.04 22.73 -9.98
N LYS A 95 1.81 22.04 -9.15
CA LYS A 95 3.17 22.43 -8.73
C LYS A 95 4.06 21.20 -8.77
N ILE A 96 5.29 21.36 -9.20
CA ILE A 96 6.27 20.27 -9.33
C ILE A 96 6.72 19.78 -7.96
N GLU A 97 6.68 20.64 -6.95
CA GLU A 97 6.99 20.30 -5.55
C GLU A 97 6.16 19.13 -5.02
N TYR A 98 4.92 18.97 -5.51
CA TYR A 98 4.11 17.80 -5.16
C TYR A 98 4.80 16.49 -5.56
N PHE A 99 5.33 16.43 -6.79
CA PHE A 99 6.00 15.24 -7.32
C PHE A 99 7.36 15.02 -6.68
N THR A 100 8.12 16.07 -6.42
CA THR A 100 9.44 15.95 -5.78
C THR A 100 9.32 15.46 -4.34
N ILE A 101 8.34 15.95 -3.56
CA ILE A 101 8.05 15.45 -2.22
C ILE A 101 7.56 13.99 -2.27
N SER A 102 6.71 13.66 -3.24
CA SER A 102 6.24 12.27 -3.42
C SER A 102 7.37 11.33 -3.82
N LEU A 103 8.38 11.79 -4.60
CA LEU A 103 9.59 11.02 -4.91
C LEU A 103 10.45 10.77 -3.67
N LEU A 104 10.57 11.73 -2.75
CA LEU A 104 11.24 11.50 -1.47
C LEU A 104 10.52 10.41 -0.66
N GLY A 105 9.18 10.43 -0.64
CA GLY A 105 8.39 9.34 -0.04
C GLY A 105 8.64 7.99 -0.71
N LEU A 106 8.76 7.95 -2.04
CA LEU A 106 9.10 6.74 -2.79
C LEU A 106 10.50 6.22 -2.43
N ILE A 107 11.49 7.09 -2.31
CA ILE A 107 12.83 6.72 -1.81
C ILE A 107 12.72 6.10 -0.42
N GLY A 108 11.91 6.69 0.48
CA GLY A 108 11.63 6.12 1.81
C GLY A 108 11.07 4.70 1.73
N THR A 109 10.10 4.44 0.83
CA THR A 109 9.56 3.07 0.63
C THR A 109 10.59 2.09 0.10
N MET A 110 11.49 2.52 -0.79
CA MET A 110 12.55 1.68 -1.33
C MET A 110 13.61 1.34 -0.26
N ILE A 111 13.94 2.30 0.61
CA ILE A 111 14.81 2.09 1.77
C ILE A 111 14.18 1.08 2.73
N MET A 112 12.88 1.20 3.04
CA MET A 112 12.16 0.25 3.88
C MET A 112 12.26 -1.18 3.36
N ILE A 113 12.06 -1.39 2.07
CA ILE A 113 12.10 -2.73 1.42
C ILE A 113 13.50 -3.34 1.50
N SER A 114 14.54 -2.51 1.38
CA SER A 114 15.93 -2.95 1.40
C SER A 114 16.59 -2.92 2.80
N ALA A 115 15.85 -2.50 3.83
CA ALA A 115 16.37 -2.46 5.17
C ALA A 115 16.77 -3.86 5.66
N ASN A 116 17.97 -3.97 6.25
CA ASN A 116 18.50 -5.15 6.94
C ASN A 116 18.86 -4.80 8.40
N SER A 117 18.38 -3.66 8.88
CA SER A 117 18.51 -3.23 10.27
C SER A 117 17.31 -2.43 10.72
N LEU A 118 17.01 -2.47 12.01
CA LEU A 118 15.93 -1.72 12.64
C LEU A 118 16.09 -0.20 12.45
N LEU A 119 17.32 0.30 12.47
CA LEU A 119 17.60 1.73 12.26
C LEU A 119 17.31 2.15 10.81
N MET A 120 17.75 1.36 9.84
CA MET A 120 17.48 1.67 8.42
C MET A 120 16.00 1.59 8.09
N LEU A 121 15.29 0.64 8.68
CA LEU A 121 13.83 0.56 8.61
C LEU A 121 13.18 1.83 9.15
N TYR A 122 13.58 2.29 10.34
CA TYR A 122 13.07 3.51 10.95
C TYR A 122 13.28 4.73 10.04
N LEU A 123 14.49 4.90 9.50
CA LEU A 123 14.81 6.02 8.60
C LEU A 123 13.94 6.01 7.34
N GLY A 124 13.71 4.83 6.75
CA GLY A 124 12.82 4.68 5.59
C GLY A 124 11.37 5.06 5.92
N ILE A 125 10.86 4.61 7.07
CA ILE A 125 9.51 4.94 7.56
C ILE A 125 9.36 6.45 7.81
N GLU A 126 10.37 7.12 8.40
CA GLU A 126 10.31 8.55 8.68
C GLU A 126 10.35 9.38 7.40
N LEU A 127 11.23 9.02 6.44
CA LEU A 127 11.30 9.71 5.16
C LEU A 127 9.97 9.63 4.40
N LEU A 128 9.34 8.44 4.39
CA LEU A 128 8.00 8.25 3.84
C LEU A 128 6.97 9.11 4.57
N SER A 129 6.96 9.08 5.90
CA SER A 129 5.94 9.74 6.73
C SER A 129 5.98 11.25 6.59
N LEU A 130 7.16 11.87 6.69
CA LEU A 130 7.36 13.31 6.51
C LEU A 130 6.91 13.78 5.13
N SER A 131 7.23 12.99 4.10
CA SER A 131 6.79 13.27 2.73
C SER A 131 5.26 13.23 2.62
N LEU A 132 4.61 12.23 3.19
CA LEU A 132 3.15 12.09 3.17
C LEU A 132 2.45 13.21 3.96
N TYR A 133 2.98 13.66 5.11
CA TYR A 133 2.40 14.77 5.85
C TYR A 133 2.33 16.04 4.99
N ALA A 134 3.39 16.33 4.25
CA ALA A 134 3.44 17.49 3.35
C ALA A 134 2.49 17.35 2.16
N VAL A 135 2.41 16.16 1.56
CA VAL A 135 1.55 15.90 0.38
C VAL A 135 0.06 15.92 0.75
N ILE A 136 -0.34 15.44 1.94
CA ILE A 136 -1.72 15.49 2.43
C ILE A 136 -2.16 16.95 2.61
N GLY A 137 -1.31 17.81 3.21
CA GLY A 137 -1.57 19.24 3.41
C GLY A 137 -1.31 20.11 2.18
N PHE A 138 -1.10 19.53 0.99
CA PHE A 138 -0.70 20.28 -0.20
C PHE A 138 -1.72 21.33 -0.64
N ASN A 139 -3.02 21.03 -0.51
CA ASN A 139 -4.08 21.99 -0.81
C ASN A 139 -4.37 22.89 0.40
N LYS A 140 -3.52 23.91 0.59
CA LYS A 140 -3.61 24.88 1.71
C LYS A 140 -4.93 25.67 1.77
N LYS A 141 -5.73 25.70 0.69
CA LYS A 141 -7.03 26.39 0.66
C LYS A 141 -8.16 25.55 1.25
N SER A 142 -7.97 24.26 1.42
CA SER A 142 -8.97 23.32 1.98
C SER A 142 -8.72 23.14 3.48
N SER A 143 -9.67 23.51 4.30
CA SER A 143 -9.64 23.26 5.75
C SER A 143 -9.57 21.75 6.06
N LEU A 144 -10.30 20.94 5.30
CA LEU A 144 -10.28 19.47 5.43
C LEU A 144 -8.90 18.88 5.15
N SER A 145 -8.17 19.41 4.14
CA SER A 145 -6.82 18.95 3.82
C SER A 145 -5.83 19.32 4.94
N SER A 146 -5.96 20.51 5.51
CA SER A 146 -5.12 20.95 6.64
C SER A 146 -5.41 20.14 7.92
N GLU A 147 -6.69 19.89 8.22
CA GLU A 147 -7.11 19.05 9.35
C GLU A 147 -6.57 17.62 9.19
N ALA A 148 -6.73 17.03 8.00
CA ALA A 148 -6.22 15.69 7.70
C ALA A 148 -4.70 15.61 7.88
N ALA A 149 -3.96 16.63 7.41
CA ALA A 149 -2.50 16.68 7.56
C ALA A 149 -2.08 16.73 9.03
N ILE A 150 -2.73 17.57 9.86
CA ILE A 150 -2.45 17.66 11.31
C ILE A 150 -2.78 16.35 12.01
N LYS A 151 -3.95 15.74 11.74
CA LYS A 151 -4.33 14.45 12.32
C LYS A 151 -3.30 13.36 11.98
N TYR A 152 -2.88 13.29 10.71
CA TYR A 152 -1.92 12.28 10.28
C TYR A 152 -0.54 12.51 10.88
N TYR A 153 -0.09 13.77 10.98
CA TYR A 153 1.17 14.13 11.61
C TYR A 153 1.21 13.72 13.09
N VAL A 154 0.18 14.10 13.87
CA VAL A 154 0.15 13.80 15.31
C VAL A 154 0.09 12.30 15.58
N LEU A 155 -0.83 11.58 14.93
CA LEU A 155 -0.96 10.14 15.11
C LEU A 155 0.25 9.38 14.54
N GLY A 156 0.81 9.86 13.44
CA GLY A 156 2.00 9.29 12.83
C GLY A 156 3.25 9.46 13.70
N ALA A 157 3.45 10.63 14.31
CA ALA A 157 4.55 10.89 15.24
C ALA A 157 4.43 10.00 16.50
N MET A 158 3.22 9.81 17.03
CA MET A 158 3.00 8.86 18.12
C MET A 158 3.37 7.42 17.72
N SER A 159 2.97 6.99 16.52
CA SER A 159 3.33 5.67 15.99
C SER A 159 4.85 5.50 15.84
N SER A 160 5.54 6.54 15.39
CA SER A 160 7.01 6.53 15.26
C SER A 160 7.71 6.47 16.62
N GLY A 161 7.17 7.16 17.63
CA GLY A 161 7.65 7.06 19.02
C GLY A 161 7.48 5.64 19.58
N ILE A 162 6.34 5.00 19.33
CA ILE A 162 6.07 3.60 19.70
C ILE A 162 7.06 2.65 18.99
N LEU A 163 7.35 2.88 17.71
CA LEU A 163 8.33 2.11 16.95
C LEU A 163 9.73 2.21 17.57
N LEU A 164 10.18 3.43 17.84
CA LEU A 164 11.50 3.67 18.45
C LEU A 164 11.62 3.03 19.84
N PHE A 165 10.56 3.10 20.63
CA PHE A 165 10.53 2.46 21.93
C PHE A 165 10.66 0.93 21.81
N GLY A 166 9.94 0.31 20.86
CA GLY A 166 10.08 -1.11 20.54
C GLY A 166 11.50 -1.48 20.07
N ILE A 167 12.08 -0.67 19.18
CA ILE A 167 13.47 -0.85 18.71
C ILE A 167 14.46 -0.74 19.88
N SER A 168 14.26 0.22 20.78
CA SER A 168 15.10 0.41 21.96
C SER A 168 15.10 -0.82 22.90
N LEU A 169 13.91 -1.43 23.09
CA LEU A 169 13.81 -2.68 23.87
C LEU A 169 14.57 -3.81 23.18
N ILE A 170 14.38 -4.03 21.89
CA ILE A 170 15.12 -5.08 21.17
C ILE A 170 16.62 -4.83 21.27
N TYR A 171 17.09 -3.61 21.01
CA TYR A 171 18.51 -3.27 21.10
C TYR A 171 19.05 -3.42 22.51
N GLY A 172 18.30 -3.01 23.54
CA GLY A 172 18.73 -3.08 24.94
C GLY A 172 19.03 -4.50 25.42
N PHE A 173 18.29 -5.50 24.90
CA PHE A 173 18.42 -6.90 25.32
C PHE A 173 19.20 -7.78 24.34
N THR A 174 19.30 -7.40 23.05
CA THR A 174 20.09 -8.14 22.06
C THR A 174 21.46 -7.50 21.78
N GLY A 175 21.65 -6.22 22.12
CA GLY A 175 22.89 -5.47 21.83
C GLY A 175 23.10 -5.16 20.35
N SER A 176 22.17 -5.52 19.44
CA SER A 176 22.28 -5.29 18.00
C SER A 176 21.01 -4.71 17.40
N ILE A 177 21.19 -4.02 16.27
CA ILE A 177 20.11 -3.50 15.41
C ILE A 177 20.04 -4.22 14.05
N ALA A 178 21.07 -5.00 13.68
CA ALA A 178 21.11 -5.77 12.44
C ALA A 178 20.24 -7.03 12.57
N TYR A 179 19.50 -7.38 11.52
CA TYR A 179 18.54 -8.49 11.56
C TYR A 179 19.20 -9.84 11.84
N ASP A 180 20.32 -10.13 11.18
CA ASP A 180 21.04 -11.39 11.33
C ASP A 180 21.62 -11.54 12.75
N ASP A 181 22.16 -10.45 13.31
CA ASP A 181 22.69 -10.45 14.67
C ASP A 181 21.57 -10.65 15.70
N ILE A 182 20.44 -9.96 15.54
CA ILE A 182 19.26 -10.14 16.41
C ILE A 182 18.83 -11.60 16.40
N ALA A 183 18.70 -12.21 15.20
CA ALA A 183 18.34 -13.63 15.07
C ALA A 183 19.31 -14.55 15.84
N SER A 184 20.62 -14.31 15.73
CA SER A 184 21.65 -15.10 16.42
C SER A 184 21.61 -14.93 17.94
N GLN A 185 21.34 -13.71 18.44
CA GLN A 185 21.25 -13.46 19.88
C GLN A 185 19.99 -14.10 20.49
N LEU A 186 18.87 -14.11 19.76
CA LEU A 186 17.62 -14.73 20.22
C LEU A 186 17.73 -16.25 20.47
N ILE A 187 18.68 -16.94 19.85
CA ILE A 187 18.94 -18.37 20.09
C ILE A 187 19.36 -18.62 21.55
N ASN A 188 20.08 -17.67 22.16
CA ASN A 188 20.64 -17.79 23.47
C ASN A 188 19.78 -17.24 24.62
N VAL A 189 18.60 -16.68 24.30
CA VAL A 189 17.72 -16.10 25.32
C VAL A 189 16.92 -17.20 26.02
N ASP A 190 16.98 -17.23 27.35
CA ASP A 190 16.15 -18.12 28.16
C ASP A 190 14.69 -17.62 28.12
N MET A 191 13.78 -18.51 27.71
CA MET A 191 12.32 -18.19 27.58
C MET A 191 11.67 -17.81 28.94
N ASN A 192 12.28 -18.12 30.07
CA ASN A 192 11.78 -17.76 31.38
C ASN A 192 12.44 -16.49 31.96
N SER A 193 13.28 -15.84 31.19
CA SER A 193 14.01 -14.64 31.64
C SER A 193 13.18 -13.36 31.48
N VAL A 194 13.54 -12.32 32.24
CA VAL A 194 12.99 -10.96 32.07
C VAL A 194 13.33 -10.42 30.70
N ASP A 195 14.47 -10.78 30.14
CA ASP A 195 14.94 -10.37 28.82
C ASP A 195 13.99 -10.85 27.73
N TYR A 196 13.52 -12.11 27.81
CA TYR A 196 12.52 -12.65 26.88
C TYR A 196 11.22 -11.85 26.89
N ILE A 197 10.71 -11.52 28.08
CA ILE A 197 9.48 -10.71 28.22
C ILE A 197 9.67 -9.33 27.60
N ALA A 198 10.83 -8.68 27.83
CA ALA A 198 11.11 -7.37 27.28
C ALA A 198 11.22 -7.38 25.74
N ILE A 199 11.80 -8.43 25.18
CA ILE A 199 11.86 -8.66 23.73
C ILE A 199 10.46 -8.82 23.14
N ILE A 200 9.58 -9.59 23.80
CA ILE A 200 8.16 -9.72 23.37
C ILE A 200 7.47 -8.35 23.35
N PHE A 201 7.62 -7.53 24.39
CA PHE A 201 7.09 -6.17 24.40
C PHE A 201 7.68 -5.34 23.26
N GLY A 202 8.98 -5.46 22.96
CA GLY A 202 9.61 -4.81 21.82
C GLY A 202 8.92 -5.17 20.49
N ILE A 203 8.67 -6.45 20.26
CA ILE A 203 7.97 -6.94 19.07
C ILE A 203 6.53 -6.41 19.02
N ILE A 204 5.79 -6.41 20.14
CA ILE A 204 4.43 -5.89 20.22
C ILE A 204 4.39 -4.40 19.81
N PHE A 205 5.31 -3.57 20.33
CA PHE A 205 5.37 -2.15 19.99
C PHE A 205 5.74 -1.92 18.52
N ILE A 206 6.71 -2.66 17.98
CA ILE A 206 7.07 -2.60 16.57
C ILE A 206 5.86 -3.02 15.70
N THR A 207 5.18 -4.11 16.06
CA THR A 207 3.98 -4.60 15.37
C THR A 207 2.86 -3.56 15.39
N ALA A 208 2.58 -2.95 16.53
CA ALA A 208 1.55 -1.92 16.68
C ALA A 208 1.82 -0.72 15.77
N SER A 209 3.08 -0.26 15.70
CA SER A 209 3.47 0.83 14.80
C SER A 209 3.35 0.44 13.33
N LEU A 210 3.79 -0.74 12.94
CA LEU A 210 3.65 -1.24 11.56
C LEU A 210 2.17 -1.42 11.19
N CYS A 211 1.32 -1.92 12.09
CA CYS A 211 -0.13 -2.00 11.90
C CYS A 211 -0.75 -0.61 11.71
N PHE A 212 -0.30 0.41 12.44
CA PHE A 212 -0.71 1.79 12.19
C PHE A 212 -0.32 2.23 10.77
N LYS A 213 0.93 2.06 10.34
CA LYS A 213 1.38 2.43 8.98
C LYS A 213 0.65 1.64 7.89
N PHE A 214 0.32 0.40 8.15
CA PHE A 214 -0.49 -0.41 7.24
C PHE A 214 -1.96 0.00 7.24
N GLY A 215 -2.46 0.58 8.33
CA GLY A 215 -3.87 0.96 8.51
C GLY A 215 -4.73 -0.20 8.94
N ALA A 216 -4.18 -1.12 9.73
CA ALA A 216 -4.90 -2.28 10.27
C ALA A 216 -5.58 -1.95 11.61
N ALA A 217 -6.72 -2.59 11.90
CA ALA A 217 -7.41 -2.43 13.17
C ALA A 217 -6.61 -3.13 14.31
N PRO A 218 -6.53 -2.51 15.51
CA PRO A 218 -7.28 -1.33 15.98
C PRO A 218 -6.65 0.03 15.60
N PHE A 219 -5.47 0.05 14.97
CA PHE A 219 -4.70 1.26 14.67
C PHE A 219 -5.12 1.97 13.38
N HIS A 220 -6.32 1.70 12.87
CA HIS A 220 -6.82 2.15 11.56
C HIS A 220 -7.52 3.52 11.56
N MET A 221 -7.78 4.13 12.72
CA MET A 221 -8.68 5.29 12.88
C MET A 221 -8.34 6.47 11.98
N TRP A 222 -7.06 6.62 11.60
CA TRP A 222 -6.60 7.68 10.73
C TRP A 222 -7.03 7.50 9.26
N VAL A 223 -7.21 6.25 8.78
CA VAL A 223 -7.39 5.93 7.36
C VAL A 223 -8.64 6.60 6.76
N PRO A 224 -9.84 6.46 7.36
CA PRO A 224 -11.05 7.06 6.78
C PRO A 224 -11.00 8.58 6.76
N ASP A 225 -10.50 9.21 7.82
CA ASP A 225 -10.45 10.67 7.94
C ASP A 225 -9.44 11.29 6.99
N ILE A 226 -8.23 10.70 6.87
CA ILE A 226 -7.19 11.20 5.98
C ILE A 226 -7.57 10.97 4.51
N TYR A 227 -8.16 9.81 4.16
CA TYR A 227 -8.59 9.56 2.79
C TYR A 227 -9.72 10.51 2.35
N GLN A 228 -10.65 10.82 3.25
CA GLN A 228 -11.71 11.79 2.99
C GLN A 228 -11.17 13.21 2.85
N GLY A 229 -10.30 13.65 3.76
CA GLY A 229 -9.81 15.01 3.83
C GLY A 229 -8.74 15.37 2.81
N SER A 230 -7.95 14.38 2.34
CA SER A 230 -6.89 14.63 1.34
C SER A 230 -7.43 14.73 -0.09
N LEU A 231 -6.59 15.30 -0.98
CA LEU A 231 -6.83 15.23 -2.42
C LEU A 231 -6.88 13.75 -2.85
N ILE A 232 -7.77 13.43 -3.79
CA ILE A 232 -7.90 12.05 -4.26
C ILE A 232 -6.62 11.52 -4.89
N SER A 233 -5.85 12.38 -5.55
CA SER A 233 -4.51 12.06 -6.06
C SER A 233 -3.53 11.66 -4.95
N THR A 234 -3.64 12.27 -3.76
CA THR A 234 -2.87 11.88 -2.58
C THR A 234 -3.39 10.57 -1.99
N THR A 235 -4.70 10.35 -2.04
CA THR A 235 -5.32 9.10 -1.55
C THR A 235 -4.84 7.88 -2.35
N ILE A 236 -4.64 7.99 -3.67
CA ILE A 236 -4.06 6.90 -4.48
C ILE A 236 -2.66 6.53 -3.96
N LEU A 237 -1.83 7.54 -3.72
CA LEU A 237 -0.47 7.32 -3.24
C LEU A 237 -0.47 6.65 -1.86
N LEU A 238 -1.33 7.12 -0.93
CA LEU A 238 -1.49 6.55 0.42
C LEU A 238 -2.00 5.10 0.42
N SER A 239 -2.90 4.77 -0.52
CA SER A 239 -3.55 3.47 -0.57
C SER A 239 -2.73 2.37 -1.24
N THR A 240 -1.64 2.70 -1.92
CA THR A 240 -0.88 1.75 -2.76
C THR A 240 0.56 1.56 -2.33
N LEU A 241 1.45 2.50 -2.64
CA LEU A 241 2.90 2.33 -2.47
C LEU A 241 3.32 2.03 -1.01
N PRO A 242 2.84 2.77 0.01
CA PRO A 242 3.19 2.48 1.39
C PRO A 242 2.73 1.09 1.85
N LYS A 243 1.61 0.60 1.30
CA LYS A 243 1.08 -0.72 1.68
C LYS A 243 1.97 -1.85 1.21
N ILE A 244 2.48 -1.76 -0.03
CA ILE A 244 3.46 -2.73 -0.55
C ILE A 244 4.71 -2.73 0.33
N ALA A 245 5.26 -1.55 0.63
CA ALA A 245 6.49 -1.43 1.41
C ALA A 245 6.33 -1.99 2.84
N VAL A 246 5.25 -1.63 3.53
CA VAL A 246 4.98 -2.13 4.89
C VAL A 246 4.77 -3.64 4.89
N PHE A 247 4.10 -4.21 3.87
CA PHE A 247 3.95 -5.65 3.75
C PHE A 247 5.31 -6.37 3.64
N ILE A 248 6.22 -5.85 2.81
CA ILE A 248 7.58 -6.42 2.69
C ILE A 248 8.36 -6.30 4.00
N VAL A 249 8.18 -5.20 4.72
CA VAL A 249 8.75 -5.03 6.06
C VAL A 249 8.23 -6.11 7.02
N PHE A 250 6.93 -6.39 7.02
CA PHE A 250 6.36 -7.48 7.81
C PHE A 250 7.00 -8.82 7.47
N LEU A 251 7.13 -9.15 6.18
CA LEU A 251 7.78 -10.38 5.73
C LEU A 251 9.22 -10.46 6.26
N LYS A 252 10.05 -9.47 5.96
CA LYS A 252 11.47 -9.51 6.36
C LYS A 252 11.65 -9.53 7.86
N LEU A 253 10.91 -8.69 8.59
CA LEU A 253 11.09 -8.55 10.03
C LEU A 253 10.68 -9.82 10.79
N TYR A 254 9.60 -10.47 10.39
CA TYR A 254 9.13 -11.66 11.11
C TYR A 254 9.84 -12.95 10.71
N PHE A 255 10.25 -13.06 9.45
CA PHE A 255 10.86 -14.30 8.94
C PHE A 255 12.40 -14.27 8.99
N ILE A 256 13.04 -13.15 9.32
CA ILE A 256 14.50 -13.08 9.50
C ILE A 256 14.83 -12.90 11.00
N PRO A 257 14.74 -11.70 11.63
CA PRO A 257 15.16 -11.54 13.01
C PRO A 257 14.24 -12.23 14.03
N PHE A 258 12.94 -12.32 13.79
CA PHE A 258 11.96 -12.79 14.78
C PHE A 258 11.36 -14.16 14.50
N ILE A 259 11.98 -14.96 13.63
CA ILE A 259 11.45 -16.29 13.27
C ILE A 259 11.32 -17.23 14.47
N LEU A 260 12.23 -17.12 15.45
CA LEU A 260 12.21 -17.94 16.67
C LEU A 260 11.02 -17.62 17.58
N LEU A 261 10.42 -16.44 17.44
CA LEU A 261 9.27 -15.98 18.21
C LEU A 261 7.97 -16.04 17.41
N LYS A 262 7.91 -16.96 16.42
CA LYS A 262 6.80 -17.09 15.46
C LYS A 262 5.45 -17.30 16.13
N GLU A 263 5.36 -18.02 17.23
CA GLU A 263 4.09 -18.27 17.94
C GLU A 263 3.51 -16.96 18.51
N VAL A 264 4.36 -16.08 19.03
CA VAL A 264 3.94 -14.81 19.61
C VAL A 264 3.40 -13.86 18.57
N TRP A 265 4.16 -13.59 17.49
CA TRP A 265 3.73 -12.61 16.51
C TRP A 265 2.63 -13.14 15.56
N SER A 266 2.55 -14.47 15.36
CA SER A 266 1.48 -15.11 14.58
C SER A 266 0.12 -14.81 15.17
N ASP A 267 -0.07 -15.08 16.47
CA ASP A 267 -1.35 -14.85 17.17
C ASP A 267 -1.78 -13.39 17.10
N ILE A 268 -0.81 -12.46 17.24
CA ILE A 268 -1.07 -11.02 17.12
C ILE A 268 -1.54 -10.68 15.69
N LEU A 269 -0.88 -11.21 14.65
CA LEU A 269 -1.25 -10.94 13.26
C LEU A 269 -2.60 -11.55 12.91
N ILE A 270 -2.89 -12.76 13.36
CA ILE A 270 -4.20 -13.40 13.16
C ILE A 270 -5.31 -12.56 13.82
N PHE A 271 -5.13 -12.12 15.05
CA PHE A 271 -6.07 -11.27 15.75
C PHE A 271 -6.30 -9.92 15.03
N VAL A 272 -5.22 -9.21 14.71
CA VAL A 272 -5.28 -7.93 14.00
C VAL A 272 -5.91 -8.08 12.61
N GLY A 273 -5.56 -9.14 11.89
CA GLY A 273 -6.12 -9.45 10.57
C GLY A 273 -7.63 -9.67 10.63
N MET A 274 -8.11 -10.51 11.56
CA MET A 274 -9.53 -10.76 11.76
C MET A 274 -10.29 -9.51 12.16
N LEU A 275 -9.77 -8.76 13.12
CA LEU A 275 -10.36 -7.50 13.56
C LEU A 275 -10.48 -6.49 12.41
N SER A 276 -9.45 -6.41 11.54
CA SER A 276 -9.44 -5.54 10.38
C SER A 276 -10.48 -5.93 9.35
N ILE A 277 -10.66 -7.23 9.08
CA ILE A 277 -11.69 -7.73 8.16
C ILE A 277 -13.08 -7.38 8.69
N ILE A 278 -13.35 -7.62 9.97
CA ILE A 278 -14.67 -7.39 10.59
C ILE A 278 -14.97 -5.89 10.61
N ILE A 279 -14.10 -5.07 11.18
CA ILE A 279 -14.30 -3.63 11.31
C ILE A 279 -14.38 -2.98 9.92
N GLY A 280 -13.45 -3.28 9.02
CA GLY A 280 -13.43 -2.73 7.68
C GLY A 280 -14.70 -3.04 6.91
N SER A 281 -15.17 -4.28 6.95
CA SER A 281 -16.39 -4.70 6.23
C SER A 281 -17.67 -4.09 6.82
N LEU A 282 -17.83 -4.08 8.15
CA LEU A 282 -19.03 -3.58 8.79
C LEU A 282 -19.15 -2.05 8.70
N PHE A 283 -18.06 -1.31 8.96
CA PHE A 283 -18.13 0.14 8.91
C PHE A 283 -18.22 0.69 7.48
N ALA A 284 -17.76 -0.05 6.47
CA ALA A 284 -17.97 0.31 5.07
C ALA A 284 -19.45 0.37 4.68
N LEU A 285 -20.33 -0.47 5.27
CA LEU A 285 -21.75 -0.51 4.97
C LEU A 285 -22.46 0.83 5.22
N THR A 286 -22.06 1.54 6.26
CA THR A 286 -22.72 2.76 6.75
C THR A 286 -22.20 4.03 6.06
N GLN A 287 -21.16 3.92 5.22
CA GLN A 287 -20.54 5.09 4.61
C GLN A 287 -21.35 5.58 3.40
N GLU A 288 -21.53 6.90 3.33
CA GLU A 288 -22.11 7.61 2.16
C GLU A 288 -21.01 8.26 1.31
N ASN A 289 -19.89 8.67 1.92
CA ASN A 289 -18.77 9.26 1.21
C ASN A 289 -17.94 8.14 0.54
N ILE A 290 -17.71 8.26 -0.80
CA ILE A 290 -17.07 7.23 -1.59
C ILE A 290 -15.59 6.99 -1.18
N LYS A 291 -14.84 8.05 -0.83
CA LYS A 291 -13.45 7.92 -0.38
C LYS A 291 -13.39 7.22 0.98
N ARG A 292 -14.33 7.52 1.86
CA ARG A 292 -14.43 6.92 3.18
C ARG A 292 -14.85 5.45 3.11
N LEU A 293 -15.78 5.11 2.20
CA LEU A 293 -16.15 3.72 1.93
C LEU A 293 -14.94 2.91 1.44
N LEU A 294 -14.20 3.44 0.45
CA LEU A 294 -13.00 2.78 -0.06
C LEU A 294 -11.86 2.70 0.98
N ALA A 295 -11.81 3.64 1.93
CA ALA A 295 -10.88 3.58 3.06
C ALA A 295 -11.18 2.38 3.98
N TYR A 296 -12.44 2.16 4.36
CA TYR A 296 -12.84 0.98 5.14
C TYR A 296 -12.67 -0.32 4.35
N SER A 297 -12.95 -0.28 3.04
CA SER A 297 -12.62 -1.38 2.13
C SER A 297 -11.12 -1.72 2.15
N ALA A 298 -10.25 -0.71 2.13
CA ALA A 298 -8.80 -0.90 2.23
C ALA A 298 -8.40 -1.55 3.56
N ILE A 299 -9.00 -1.14 4.69
CA ILE A 299 -8.78 -1.76 6.01
C ILE A 299 -9.14 -3.25 5.99
N SER A 300 -10.29 -3.60 5.39
CA SER A 300 -10.69 -4.99 5.24
C SER A 300 -9.71 -5.80 4.39
N ASN A 301 -9.29 -5.28 3.23
CA ASN A 301 -8.33 -5.96 2.35
C ASN A 301 -6.95 -6.13 3.01
N ILE A 302 -6.48 -5.14 3.77
CA ILE A 302 -5.26 -5.25 4.59
C ILE A 302 -5.42 -6.36 5.63
N GLY A 303 -6.61 -6.51 6.21
CA GLY A 303 -6.92 -7.60 7.11
C GLY A 303 -6.71 -8.99 6.50
N PHE A 304 -7.12 -9.21 5.24
CA PHE A 304 -6.85 -10.46 4.52
C PHE A 304 -5.35 -10.72 4.34
N ILE A 305 -4.56 -9.69 4.02
CA ILE A 305 -3.11 -9.80 3.84
C ILE A 305 -2.44 -10.20 5.17
N ILE A 306 -2.74 -9.48 6.26
CA ILE A 306 -2.14 -9.73 7.58
C ILE A 306 -2.56 -11.10 8.12
N LEU A 307 -3.84 -11.46 7.98
CA LEU A 307 -4.37 -12.74 8.44
C LEU A 307 -3.64 -13.91 7.76
N SER A 308 -3.47 -13.85 6.43
CA SER A 308 -2.78 -14.92 5.70
C SER A 308 -1.30 -14.99 6.04
N LEU A 309 -0.64 -13.86 6.29
CA LEU A 309 0.77 -13.82 6.74
C LEU A 309 0.92 -14.45 8.13
N GLY A 310 -0.03 -14.22 9.04
CA GLY A 310 -0.03 -14.77 10.40
C GLY A 310 -0.11 -16.29 10.47
N LEU A 311 -0.52 -16.98 9.39
CA LEU A 311 -0.65 -18.45 9.39
C LEU A 311 0.69 -19.19 9.41
N ILE A 312 1.82 -18.56 9.17
CA ILE A 312 3.19 -19.14 9.13
C ILE A 312 3.31 -20.36 8.20
N SER A 313 2.39 -20.51 7.28
CA SER A 313 2.39 -21.62 6.31
C SER A 313 2.84 -21.12 4.93
N VAL A 314 3.39 -22.06 4.14
CA VAL A 314 3.78 -21.78 2.74
C VAL A 314 2.59 -21.21 1.96
N ASP A 315 1.41 -21.82 2.10
CA ASP A 315 0.18 -21.33 1.48
C ASP A 315 -0.22 -19.93 1.99
N GLY A 316 -0.02 -19.65 3.28
CA GLY A 316 -0.32 -18.35 3.89
C GLY A 316 0.56 -17.22 3.39
N ILE A 317 1.87 -17.45 3.31
CA ILE A 317 2.83 -16.48 2.78
C ILE A 317 2.55 -16.23 1.29
N HIS A 318 2.33 -17.27 0.52
CA HIS A 318 1.98 -17.16 -0.91
C HIS A 318 0.67 -16.37 -1.12
N ALA A 319 -0.37 -16.69 -0.32
CA ALA A 319 -1.64 -15.97 -0.37
C ALA A 319 -1.47 -14.47 -0.02
N SER A 320 -0.64 -14.15 0.98
CA SER A 320 -0.38 -12.76 1.39
C SER A 320 0.37 -11.96 0.31
N LEU A 321 1.37 -12.54 -0.34
CA LEU A 321 2.10 -11.97 -1.48
C LEU A 321 1.15 -11.72 -2.66
N TYR A 322 0.40 -12.74 -3.05
CA TYR A 322 -0.58 -12.64 -4.14
C TYR A 322 -1.61 -11.55 -3.86
N TYR A 323 -2.19 -11.54 -2.66
CA TYR A 323 -3.20 -10.56 -2.28
C TYR A 323 -2.66 -9.14 -2.26
N THR A 324 -1.41 -8.93 -1.85
CA THR A 324 -0.78 -7.61 -1.82
C THR A 324 -0.66 -7.00 -3.22
N VAL A 325 -0.27 -7.80 -4.22
CA VAL A 325 -0.20 -7.34 -5.62
C VAL A 325 -1.60 -7.06 -6.16
N VAL A 326 -2.55 -7.96 -5.93
CA VAL A 326 -3.95 -7.78 -6.37
C VAL A 326 -4.58 -6.54 -5.74
N TYR A 327 -4.39 -6.34 -4.44
CA TYR A 327 -4.87 -5.15 -3.73
C TYR A 327 -4.30 -3.87 -4.34
N SER A 328 -3.01 -3.85 -4.63
CA SER A 328 -2.35 -2.68 -5.21
C SER A 328 -2.94 -2.31 -6.58
N LEU A 329 -3.16 -3.30 -7.45
CA LEU A 329 -3.77 -3.11 -8.76
C LEU A 329 -5.22 -2.62 -8.65
N THR A 330 -6.02 -3.21 -7.75
CA THR A 330 -7.43 -2.81 -7.55
C THR A 330 -7.54 -1.43 -6.91
N ALA A 331 -6.66 -1.07 -5.98
CA ALA A 331 -6.63 0.26 -5.36
C ALA A 331 -6.22 1.34 -6.38
N LEU A 332 -5.19 1.08 -7.20
CA LEU A 332 -4.80 1.96 -8.31
C LEU A 332 -5.95 2.18 -9.29
N ALA A 333 -6.68 1.13 -9.64
CA ALA A 333 -7.84 1.22 -10.54
C ALA A 333 -8.98 2.02 -9.89
N SER A 334 -9.42 1.67 -8.69
CA SER A 334 -10.56 2.28 -8.01
C SER A 334 -10.36 3.78 -7.79
N PHE A 335 -9.27 4.17 -7.14
CA PHE A 335 -8.97 5.58 -6.89
C PHE A 335 -8.57 6.31 -8.18
N GLY A 336 -7.93 5.64 -9.16
CA GLY A 336 -7.60 6.18 -10.46
C GLY A 336 -8.86 6.62 -11.23
N ILE A 337 -9.89 5.78 -11.27
CA ILE A 337 -11.17 6.11 -11.92
C ILE A 337 -11.82 7.32 -11.24
N ILE A 338 -11.91 7.31 -9.90
CA ILE A 338 -12.50 8.42 -9.16
C ILE A 338 -11.73 9.72 -9.40
N THR A 339 -10.40 9.66 -9.48
CA THR A 339 -9.55 10.83 -9.81
C THR A 339 -9.91 11.40 -11.18
N HIS A 340 -10.13 10.55 -12.17
CA HIS A 340 -10.54 11.00 -13.52
C HIS A 340 -11.93 11.62 -13.54
N ILE A 341 -12.89 11.02 -12.83
CA ILE A 341 -14.26 11.55 -12.77
C ILE A 341 -14.28 12.88 -12.01
N THR A 342 -13.58 12.98 -10.87
CA THR A 342 -13.50 14.23 -10.09
C THR A 342 -12.71 15.32 -10.78
N SER A 343 -11.77 14.99 -11.65
CA SER A 343 -11.04 15.96 -12.48
C SER A 343 -11.96 16.68 -13.46
N ASN A 344 -13.17 16.19 -13.67
CA ASN A 344 -14.08 16.65 -14.69
C ASN A 344 -15.42 17.17 -14.12
N SER A 345 -15.61 17.11 -12.81
CA SER A 345 -16.86 17.51 -12.13
C SER A 345 -16.60 18.32 -10.86
N ASN A 346 -17.53 19.18 -10.50
CA ASN A 346 -17.48 20.03 -9.30
C ASN A 346 -17.67 19.22 -8.00
N GLY A 347 -16.73 18.30 -7.72
CA GLY A 347 -16.64 17.58 -6.45
C GLY A 347 -17.62 16.40 -6.33
N ILE A 348 -17.14 15.19 -6.63
CA ILE A 348 -17.81 13.95 -6.25
C ILE A 348 -17.34 13.57 -4.86
N GLU A 349 -18.25 13.57 -3.89
CA GLU A 349 -17.95 13.15 -2.53
C GLU A 349 -18.84 11.98 -2.11
N LYS A 350 -20.13 12.02 -2.43
CA LYS A 350 -21.11 10.98 -2.05
C LYS A 350 -21.25 9.94 -3.15
N ILE A 351 -21.67 8.74 -2.74
CA ILE A 351 -22.02 7.66 -3.69
C ILE A 351 -23.18 8.08 -4.60
N THR A 352 -24.11 8.85 -4.08
CA THR A 352 -25.26 9.41 -4.86
C THR A 352 -24.81 10.36 -5.96
N ASP A 353 -23.63 10.98 -5.85
CA ASP A 353 -23.11 11.92 -6.85
C ASP A 353 -22.76 11.24 -8.18
N ILE A 354 -22.51 9.93 -8.16
CA ILE A 354 -22.22 9.13 -9.36
C ILE A 354 -23.45 8.38 -9.91
N ALA A 355 -24.65 8.71 -9.41
CA ALA A 355 -25.89 8.09 -9.89
C ALA A 355 -26.10 8.38 -11.41
N GLY A 356 -26.51 7.35 -12.16
CA GLY A 356 -26.77 7.45 -13.59
C GLY A 356 -25.54 7.66 -14.47
N LEU A 357 -24.31 7.50 -13.94
CA LEU A 357 -23.07 7.66 -14.70
C LEU A 357 -23.02 6.76 -15.94
N ALA A 358 -23.66 5.59 -15.91
CA ALA A 358 -23.73 4.69 -17.05
C ALA A 358 -24.42 5.29 -18.29
N LYS A 359 -25.37 6.22 -18.10
CA LYS A 359 -26.07 6.88 -19.21
C LYS A 359 -25.23 8.00 -19.84
N THR A 360 -24.45 8.71 -19.01
CA THR A 360 -23.66 9.86 -19.46
C THR A 360 -22.26 9.48 -19.90
N HIS A 361 -21.63 8.55 -19.17
CA HIS A 361 -20.24 8.11 -19.37
C HIS A 361 -20.10 6.60 -19.27
N PRO A 362 -20.62 5.82 -20.24
CA PRO A 362 -20.65 4.35 -20.20
C PRO A 362 -19.26 3.74 -20.06
N TYR A 363 -18.23 4.38 -20.61
CA TYR A 363 -16.84 3.95 -20.47
C TYR A 363 -16.39 3.92 -19.01
N PHE A 364 -16.54 5.02 -18.26
CA PHE A 364 -16.13 5.04 -16.85
C PHE A 364 -17.01 4.14 -15.99
N ALA A 365 -18.30 4.06 -16.29
CA ALA A 365 -19.21 3.14 -15.61
C ALA A 365 -18.75 1.68 -15.75
N LEU A 366 -18.33 1.27 -16.94
CA LEU A 366 -17.77 -0.07 -17.19
C LEU A 366 -16.48 -0.31 -16.39
N LEU A 367 -15.57 0.67 -16.35
CA LEU A 367 -14.34 0.54 -15.57
C LEU A 367 -14.63 0.40 -14.08
N ILE A 368 -15.59 1.18 -13.53
CA ILE A 368 -16.00 1.05 -12.12
C ILE A 368 -16.63 -0.33 -11.87
N LEU A 369 -17.50 -0.79 -12.77
CA LEU A 369 -18.13 -2.11 -12.67
C LEU A 369 -17.06 -3.19 -12.48
N ILE A 370 -16.07 -3.23 -13.37
CA ILE A 370 -14.98 -4.23 -13.32
C ILE A 370 -14.20 -4.14 -12.01
N THR A 371 -13.83 -2.94 -11.58
CA THR A 371 -13.05 -2.75 -10.35
C THR A 371 -13.83 -3.11 -9.09
N MET A 372 -15.11 -2.76 -9.01
CA MET A 372 -15.96 -3.09 -7.86
C MET A 372 -16.28 -4.59 -7.80
N LEU A 373 -16.53 -5.24 -8.94
CA LEU A 373 -16.72 -6.70 -9.00
C LEU A 373 -15.43 -7.43 -8.63
N SER A 374 -14.26 -6.94 -9.06
CA SER A 374 -12.97 -7.50 -8.65
C SER A 374 -12.76 -7.39 -7.14
N SER A 375 -13.02 -6.21 -6.56
CA SER A 375 -12.91 -5.98 -5.11
C SER A 375 -13.91 -6.82 -4.31
N ALA A 376 -15.10 -7.04 -4.84
CA ALA A 376 -16.08 -7.94 -4.26
C ALA A 376 -15.61 -9.41 -4.24
N GLY A 377 -14.73 -9.78 -5.17
CA GLY A 377 -14.26 -11.15 -5.33
C GLY A 377 -15.19 -12.00 -6.17
N ILE A 378 -15.72 -11.44 -7.27
CA ILE A 378 -16.62 -12.15 -8.19
C ILE A 378 -15.81 -12.71 -9.38
N PRO A 379 -15.93 -14.01 -9.69
CA PRO A 379 -15.33 -14.59 -10.89
C PRO A 379 -15.85 -13.87 -12.17
N PRO A 380 -15.06 -13.73 -13.24
CA PRO A 380 -13.71 -14.26 -13.48
C PRO A 380 -12.58 -13.27 -13.14
N LEU A 381 -12.77 -12.35 -12.22
CA LEU A 381 -11.82 -11.30 -11.91
C LEU A 381 -10.77 -11.73 -10.88
N ILE A 382 -9.61 -11.07 -10.91
CA ILE A 382 -8.44 -11.45 -10.12
C ILE A 382 -8.70 -11.44 -8.59
N GLY A 383 -9.55 -10.54 -8.09
CA GLY A 383 -9.87 -10.43 -6.66
C GLY A 383 -10.52 -11.69 -6.08
N PHE A 384 -11.23 -12.49 -6.92
CA PHE A 384 -11.75 -13.79 -6.52
C PHE A 384 -10.62 -14.75 -6.13
N HIS A 385 -9.59 -14.86 -6.96
CA HIS A 385 -8.45 -15.74 -6.70
C HIS A 385 -7.69 -15.35 -5.43
N ALA A 386 -7.52 -14.03 -5.19
CA ALA A 386 -6.86 -13.53 -3.99
C ALA A 386 -7.60 -13.96 -2.72
N LYS A 387 -8.92 -13.76 -2.66
CA LYS A 387 -9.74 -14.18 -1.51
C LYS A 387 -9.76 -15.71 -1.35
N LEU A 388 -9.88 -16.43 -2.46
CA LEU A 388 -9.88 -17.89 -2.46
C LEU A 388 -8.57 -18.48 -1.89
N MET A 389 -7.41 -17.90 -2.25
CA MET A 389 -6.12 -18.34 -1.72
C MET A 389 -6.03 -18.17 -0.19
N VAL A 390 -6.51 -17.05 0.35
CA VAL A 390 -6.52 -16.83 1.81
C VAL A 390 -7.44 -17.84 2.51
N ILE A 391 -8.63 -18.09 1.97
CA ILE A 391 -9.57 -19.08 2.53
C ILE A 391 -8.96 -20.49 2.48
N LYS A 392 -8.33 -20.85 1.36
CA LYS A 392 -7.61 -22.13 1.21
C LYS A 392 -6.51 -22.26 2.25
N ALA A 393 -5.69 -21.23 2.44
CA ALA A 393 -4.62 -21.23 3.43
C ALA A 393 -5.13 -21.35 4.89
N LEU A 394 -6.28 -20.74 5.23
CA LEU A 394 -6.92 -20.92 6.53
C LEU A 394 -7.38 -22.37 6.76
N ILE A 395 -7.99 -22.98 5.75
CA ILE A 395 -8.47 -24.37 5.85
C ILE A 395 -7.29 -25.33 5.96
N SER A 396 -6.24 -25.17 5.15
CA SER A 396 -5.04 -26.03 5.19
C SER A 396 -4.29 -25.90 6.52
N SER A 397 -4.35 -24.74 7.17
CA SER A 397 -3.79 -24.50 8.51
C SER A 397 -4.74 -24.87 9.66
N SER A 398 -5.86 -25.55 9.40
CA SER A 398 -6.86 -26.01 10.39
C SER A 398 -7.65 -24.89 11.12
N TYR A 399 -7.62 -23.64 10.63
CA TYR A 399 -8.37 -22.51 11.16
C TYR A 399 -9.81 -22.44 10.58
N ILE A 400 -10.61 -23.53 10.73
CA ILE A 400 -11.92 -23.66 10.09
C ILE A 400 -12.90 -22.57 10.53
N ILE A 401 -12.96 -22.25 11.82
CA ILE A 401 -13.86 -21.21 12.34
C ILE A 401 -13.52 -19.85 11.75
N LEU A 402 -12.23 -19.50 11.68
CA LEU A 402 -11.80 -18.24 11.07
C LEU A 402 -12.15 -18.19 9.59
N SER A 403 -12.00 -19.30 8.86
CA SER A 403 -12.37 -19.37 7.44
C SER A 403 -13.87 -19.11 7.22
N ILE A 404 -14.76 -19.62 8.10
CA ILE A 404 -16.20 -19.35 8.04
C ILE A 404 -16.49 -17.87 8.27
N ILE A 405 -15.88 -17.25 9.28
CA ILE A 405 -16.05 -15.81 9.55
C ILE A 405 -15.56 -14.98 8.36
N VAL A 406 -14.42 -15.32 7.79
CA VAL A 406 -13.84 -14.64 6.61
C VAL A 406 -14.80 -14.73 5.42
N VAL A 407 -15.37 -15.91 5.13
CA VAL A 407 -16.37 -16.08 4.05
C VAL A 407 -17.60 -15.21 4.31
N MET A 408 -18.13 -15.21 5.52
CA MET A 408 -19.28 -14.35 5.88
C MET A 408 -18.95 -12.86 5.66
N MET A 409 -17.76 -12.39 6.04
CA MET A 409 -17.35 -11.01 5.84
C MET A 409 -17.12 -10.67 4.35
N THR A 410 -16.75 -11.65 3.51
CA THR A 410 -16.69 -11.43 2.06
C THR A 410 -18.08 -11.16 1.47
N VAL A 411 -19.12 -11.85 1.93
CA VAL A 411 -20.51 -11.59 1.53
C VAL A 411 -20.94 -10.18 1.96
N VAL A 412 -20.64 -9.81 3.21
CA VAL A 412 -20.88 -8.45 3.69
C VAL A 412 -20.19 -7.41 2.82
N SER A 413 -18.92 -7.66 2.46
CA SER A 413 -18.15 -6.74 1.62
C SER A 413 -18.73 -6.63 0.19
N ALA A 414 -19.24 -7.69 -0.38
CA ALA A 414 -19.87 -7.66 -1.69
C ALA A 414 -21.05 -6.69 -1.75
N TYR A 415 -21.83 -6.56 -0.66
CA TYR A 415 -23.00 -5.69 -0.63
C TYR A 415 -22.66 -4.22 -0.92
N TYR A 416 -21.66 -3.63 -0.28
CA TYR A 416 -21.36 -2.21 -0.50
C TYR A 416 -20.70 -1.95 -1.87
N TYR A 417 -19.99 -2.91 -2.44
CA TYR A 417 -19.52 -2.79 -3.82
C TYR A 417 -20.67 -2.86 -4.84
N LEU A 418 -21.62 -3.78 -4.62
CA LEU A 418 -22.83 -3.89 -5.44
C LEU A 418 -23.73 -2.65 -5.28
N LYS A 419 -23.77 -2.02 -4.09
CA LYS A 419 -24.48 -0.73 -3.89
C LYS A 419 -23.91 0.36 -4.80
N ILE A 420 -22.58 0.48 -4.94
CA ILE A 420 -21.96 1.44 -5.88
C ILE A 420 -22.38 1.13 -7.32
N ILE A 421 -22.33 -0.13 -7.74
CA ILE A 421 -22.73 -0.55 -9.09
C ILE A 421 -24.20 -0.23 -9.32
N LYS A 422 -25.09 -0.55 -8.35
CA LYS A 422 -26.51 -0.22 -8.42
C LYS A 422 -26.73 1.27 -8.67
N THR A 423 -26.07 2.12 -7.88
CA THR A 423 -26.20 3.58 -8.01
C THR A 423 -25.77 4.07 -9.39
N ILE A 424 -24.71 3.52 -9.97
CA ILE A 424 -24.20 3.94 -11.28
C ILE A 424 -25.15 3.54 -12.44
N TYR A 425 -25.72 2.34 -12.37
CA TYR A 425 -26.47 1.76 -13.50
C TYR A 425 -27.98 1.91 -13.39
N PHE A 426 -28.56 1.93 -12.19
CA PHE A 426 -29.99 1.84 -11.98
C PHE A 426 -30.62 3.09 -11.37
N ASP A 427 -29.86 3.91 -10.62
CA ASP A 427 -30.39 5.14 -10.06
C ASP A 427 -30.28 6.28 -11.10
N ASN A 428 -31.21 7.22 -11.07
CA ASN A 428 -31.21 8.38 -11.95
C ASN A 428 -30.83 9.64 -11.17
N ARG A 429 -30.11 10.55 -11.85
CA ARG A 429 -29.84 11.90 -11.38
C ARG A 429 -30.34 12.89 -12.41
N GLU A 430 -30.99 13.96 -11.95
CA GLU A 430 -31.52 15.02 -12.84
C GLU A 430 -30.40 15.90 -13.39
N ASP A 431 -29.37 16.18 -12.55
CA ASP A 431 -28.20 16.95 -12.97
C ASP A 431 -27.13 16.04 -13.57
N LEU A 432 -26.99 16.11 -14.89
CA LEU A 432 -25.94 15.36 -15.61
C LEU A 432 -24.56 15.87 -15.22
N ILE A 433 -23.68 14.95 -14.84
CA ILE A 433 -22.26 15.26 -14.64
C ILE A 433 -21.68 15.64 -16.01
N SER A 434 -21.44 16.93 -16.24
CA SER A 434 -20.73 17.39 -17.44
C SER A 434 -19.26 17.04 -17.31
N THR A 435 -18.86 15.87 -17.76
CA THR A 435 -17.45 15.45 -17.75
C THR A 435 -16.91 15.55 -19.16
N TYR A 436 -15.94 16.44 -19.36
CA TYR A 436 -15.05 16.38 -20.50
C TYR A 436 -13.89 15.46 -20.14
N SER A 437 -13.94 14.22 -20.51
CA SER A 437 -12.80 13.34 -20.30
C SER A 437 -12.47 12.56 -21.56
N ASP A 438 -11.32 12.86 -22.09
CA ASP A 438 -10.65 11.91 -22.95
C ASP A 438 -10.36 10.64 -22.13
N GLY A 439 -10.71 9.48 -22.68
CA GLY A 439 -10.39 8.20 -22.05
C GLY A 439 -8.90 8.12 -21.69
N SER A 440 -8.57 7.55 -20.55
CA SER A 440 -7.18 7.35 -20.15
C SER A 440 -6.72 5.95 -20.52
N VAL A 441 -5.80 5.86 -21.50
CA VAL A 441 -5.19 4.57 -21.92
C VAL A 441 -4.55 3.86 -20.72
N VAL A 442 -3.84 4.60 -19.85
CA VAL A 442 -3.20 4.04 -18.66
C VAL A 442 -4.23 3.44 -17.70
N LEU A 443 -5.38 4.11 -17.53
CA LEU A 443 -6.47 3.63 -16.69
C LEU A 443 -7.11 2.37 -17.29
N SER A 444 -7.33 2.35 -18.62
CA SER A 444 -7.86 1.18 -19.32
C SER A 444 -6.95 -0.03 -19.15
N ILE A 445 -5.64 0.14 -19.33
CA ILE A 445 -4.65 -0.94 -19.16
C ILE A 445 -4.69 -1.47 -17.74
N ASN A 446 -4.74 -0.60 -16.72
CA ASN A 446 -4.81 -1.04 -15.33
C ASN A 446 -6.10 -1.84 -15.05
N VAL A 447 -7.26 -1.35 -15.50
CA VAL A 447 -8.54 -2.06 -15.27
C VAL A 447 -8.62 -3.36 -16.09
N LEU A 448 -8.13 -3.37 -17.34
CA LEU A 448 -8.09 -4.58 -18.16
C LEU A 448 -7.14 -5.63 -17.57
N SER A 449 -6.07 -5.22 -16.90
CA SER A 449 -5.20 -6.16 -16.20
C SER A 449 -5.93 -6.98 -15.13
N LEU A 450 -6.98 -6.42 -14.48
CA LEU A 450 -7.79 -7.14 -13.50
C LEU A 450 -8.59 -8.29 -14.14
N ILE A 451 -9.00 -8.12 -15.40
CA ILE A 451 -9.69 -9.16 -16.18
C ILE A 451 -8.68 -10.19 -16.68
N VAL A 452 -7.62 -9.74 -17.33
CA VAL A 452 -6.61 -10.63 -17.94
C VAL A 452 -5.97 -11.53 -16.89
N LEU A 453 -5.52 -10.96 -15.77
CA LEU A 453 -4.94 -11.71 -14.67
C LEU A 453 -5.99 -12.54 -13.90
N GLY A 454 -7.27 -12.22 -14.01
CA GLY A 454 -8.35 -13.03 -13.47
C GLY A 454 -8.65 -14.26 -14.32
N ILE A 455 -8.64 -14.14 -15.66
CA ILE A 455 -8.85 -15.24 -16.60
C ILE A 455 -7.59 -16.15 -16.66
N PHE A 456 -6.40 -15.55 -16.56
CA PHE A 456 -5.11 -16.25 -16.58
C PHE A 456 -4.36 -16.08 -15.24
N PRO A 457 -4.90 -16.62 -14.13
CA PRO A 457 -4.34 -16.39 -12.79
C PRO A 457 -2.94 -17.00 -12.62
N TYR A 458 -2.58 -17.99 -13.43
CA TYR A 458 -1.28 -18.65 -13.39
C TYR A 458 -0.11 -17.69 -13.62
N LEU A 459 -0.31 -16.58 -14.36
CA LEU A 459 0.73 -15.57 -14.61
C LEU A 459 1.19 -14.93 -13.31
N LEU A 460 0.25 -14.46 -12.50
CA LEU A 460 0.56 -13.86 -11.21
C LEU A 460 0.91 -14.90 -10.16
N PHE A 461 0.27 -16.08 -10.22
CA PHE A 461 0.55 -17.19 -9.33
C PHE A 461 2.00 -17.65 -9.45
N ASN A 462 2.50 -17.86 -10.67
CA ASN A 462 3.89 -18.26 -10.90
C ASN A 462 4.88 -17.18 -10.46
N LEU A 463 4.58 -15.90 -10.71
CA LEU A 463 5.41 -14.79 -10.25
C LEU A 463 5.50 -14.74 -8.72
N THR A 464 4.39 -14.89 -8.02
CA THR A 464 4.39 -14.85 -6.55
C THR A 464 4.97 -16.12 -5.92
N ALA A 465 4.85 -17.27 -6.58
CA ALA A 465 5.51 -18.51 -6.18
C ALA A 465 7.04 -18.37 -6.31
N HIS A 466 7.52 -17.83 -7.43
CA HIS A 466 8.95 -17.54 -7.63
C HIS A 466 9.49 -16.56 -6.60
N LEU A 467 8.75 -15.48 -6.30
CA LEU A 467 9.11 -14.53 -5.24
C LEU A 467 9.23 -15.19 -3.87
N MET A 468 8.37 -16.17 -3.60
CA MET A 468 8.40 -16.91 -2.36
C MET A 468 9.61 -17.85 -2.30
N GLU A 469 9.97 -18.53 -3.41
CA GLU A 469 11.18 -19.35 -3.50
C GLU A 469 12.44 -18.54 -3.23
N ILE A 470 12.57 -17.34 -3.87
CA ILE A 470 13.71 -16.44 -3.61
C ILE A 470 13.74 -16.02 -2.14
N PHE A 471 12.58 -15.66 -1.58
CA PHE A 471 12.50 -15.24 -0.18
C PHE A 471 12.88 -16.37 0.80
N SER A 472 12.48 -17.61 0.54
CA SER A 472 12.84 -18.77 1.37
C SER A 472 14.33 -19.04 1.41
N VAL A 473 15.06 -18.74 0.32
CA VAL A 473 16.53 -18.86 0.26
C VAL A 473 17.21 -17.77 1.11
N ILE A 474 16.56 -16.60 1.27
CA ILE A 474 17.09 -15.47 2.07
C ILE A 474 16.85 -15.69 3.56
N SER A 475 15.77 -16.39 3.93
CA SER A 475 15.33 -16.59 5.31
C SER A 475 15.88 -17.88 5.97
N ILE A 476 16.66 -18.66 5.25
CA ILE A 476 17.43 -19.81 5.74
C ILE A 476 18.90 -19.41 5.95
#